data_fe16ad605a2e17acffd1e07fb535b8de
#
_entry.id   fe16ad605a2e17acffd1e07fb535b8de
#
_cell.length_a   1.000
_cell.length_b   1.000
_cell.length_c   1.000
_cell.angle_alpha   90.00
_cell.angle_beta   90.00
_cell.angle_gamma   90.00
#
_symmetry.space_group_name_H-M   'P 1'
#
loop_
_entity.id
_entity.type
_entity.pdbx_description
1 polymer ?
#
loop_
_entity_poly.entity_id
_entity_poly.type
_entity_poly.pdbx_seq_one_letter_code
_entity_poly.pdbx_strand_id
1 'polypeptide(L)'
;MRRVGIVGGGPGGMMAAIAAGEAGAEVLLLEGNEKLGKKLYITGKGRCNVTNAAPPEEFLRGYARNGRFLHSAFANLTNEDLMRRIEGAGVPLKVERGGRVFPVSDKASDITRALERMMQEGGARVRLRARVQAARKEGEAFLVTGDFG
;
A
#
# COMPACT_ATOMS: atom_id res chain seq x y z
N MET A 1 -7.90 -15.67 -16.60
CA MET A 1 -7.76 -14.62 -15.55
C MET A 1 -6.33 -14.66 -15.03
N ARG A 2 -5.66 -13.51 -14.91
CA ARG A 2 -4.29 -13.46 -14.36
C ARG A 2 -4.36 -13.63 -12.85
N ARG A 3 -3.45 -14.43 -12.28
CA ARG A 3 -3.26 -14.56 -10.83
C ARG A 3 -2.05 -13.74 -10.42
N VAL A 4 -2.18 -12.95 -9.35
CA VAL A 4 -1.12 -12.09 -8.80
C VAL A 4 -0.90 -12.45 -7.34
N GLY A 5 0.30 -12.93 -7.02
CA GLY A 5 0.76 -13.14 -5.66
C GLY A 5 1.51 -11.90 -5.16
N ILE A 6 1.15 -11.39 -4.00
CA ILE A 6 1.82 -10.24 -3.38
C ILE A 6 2.43 -10.67 -2.06
N VAL A 7 3.70 -10.39 -1.87
CA VAL A 7 4.44 -10.73 -0.66
C VAL A 7 4.67 -9.47 0.18
N GLY A 8 4.08 -9.47 1.36
CA GLY A 8 4.15 -8.37 2.33
C GLY A 8 2.92 -7.47 2.31
N GLY A 9 2.26 -7.36 3.46
CA GLY A 9 1.06 -6.55 3.70
C GLY A 9 1.37 -5.16 4.26
N GLY A 10 2.51 -4.57 3.90
CA GLY A 10 2.76 -3.15 4.14
C GLY A 10 2.00 -2.25 3.15
N PRO A 11 2.09 -0.91 3.26
CA PRO A 11 1.32 0.01 2.43
C PRO A 11 1.54 -0.22 0.92
N GLY A 12 2.77 -0.51 0.50
CA GLY A 12 3.08 -0.81 -0.90
C GLY A 12 2.41 -2.09 -1.39
N GLY A 13 2.43 -3.17 -0.59
CA GLY A 13 1.74 -4.42 -0.94
C GLY A 13 0.23 -4.28 -0.96
N MET A 14 -0.34 -3.52 -0.01
CA MET A 14 -1.78 -3.24 0.01
C MET A 14 -2.21 -2.45 -1.23
N MET A 15 -1.46 -1.40 -1.61
CA MET A 15 -1.74 -0.64 -2.84
C MET A 15 -1.56 -1.49 -4.11
N ALA A 16 -0.55 -2.38 -4.15
CA ALA A 16 -0.39 -3.31 -5.25
C ALA A 16 -1.57 -4.30 -5.37
N ALA A 17 -2.11 -4.75 -4.23
CA ALA A 17 -3.29 -5.62 -4.20
C ALA A 17 -4.54 -4.91 -4.71
N ILE A 18 -4.74 -3.65 -4.32
CA ILE A 18 -5.83 -2.81 -4.81
C ILE A 18 -5.72 -2.65 -6.33
N ALA A 19 -4.58 -2.21 -6.83
CA ALA A 19 -4.36 -1.98 -8.26
C ALA A 19 -4.52 -3.26 -9.09
N ALA A 20 -4.03 -4.40 -8.60
CA ALA A 20 -4.18 -5.68 -9.29
C ALA A 20 -5.65 -6.15 -9.33
N GLY A 21 -6.40 -5.97 -8.23
CA GLY A 21 -7.83 -6.25 -8.18
C GLY A 21 -8.64 -5.36 -9.12
N GLU A 22 -8.39 -4.06 -9.11
CA GLU A 22 -9.00 -3.09 -10.05
C GLU A 22 -8.72 -3.45 -11.51
N ALA A 23 -7.57 -4.06 -11.80
CA ALA A 23 -7.22 -4.58 -13.13
C ALA A 23 -7.83 -5.95 -13.45
N GLY A 24 -8.70 -6.49 -12.59
CA GLY A 24 -9.40 -7.76 -12.79
C GLY A 24 -8.55 -9.01 -12.56
N ALA A 25 -7.46 -8.93 -11.81
CA ALA A 25 -6.67 -10.09 -11.43
C ALA A 25 -7.26 -10.81 -10.20
N GLU A 26 -7.04 -12.12 -10.13
CA GLU A 26 -7.20 -12.88 -8.89
C GLU A 26 -5.99 -12.60 -7.97
N VAL A 27 -6.21 -11.96 -6.84
CA VAL A 27 -5.13 -11.47 -5.96
C VAL A 27 -5.04 -12.31 -4.69
N LEU A 28 -3.82 -12.76 -4.35
CA LEU A 28 -3.49 -13.33 -3.05
C LEU A 28 -2.33 -12.54 -2.42
N LEU A 29 -2.59 -11.91 -1.28
CA LEU A 29 -1.58 -11.23 -0.48
C LEU A 29 -1.16 -12.10 0.70
N LEU A 30 0.15 -12.35 0.81
CA LEU A 30 0.78 -13.13 1.88
C LEU A 30 1.53 -12.18 2.81
N GLU A 31 1.13 -12.14 4.09
CA GLU A 31 1.77 -11.33 5.13
C GLU A 31 2.28 -12.22 6.27
N GLY A 32 3.56 -12.07 6.62
CA GLY A 32 4.20 -12.88 7.67
C GLY A 32 3.77 -12.54 9.10
N ASN A 33 3.18 -11.38 9.31
CA ASN A 33 2.71 -10.93 10.61
C ASN A 33 1.23 -11.28 10.85
N GLU A 34 0.77 -11.00 12.06
CA GLU A 34 -0.61 -11.20 12.50
C GLU A 34 -1.58 -10.11 12.01
N LYS A 35 -1.07 -9.01 11.42
CA LYS A 35 -1.87 -7.90 10.91
C LYS A 35 -1.17 -7.18 9.75
N LEU A 36 -1.97 -6.53 8.93
CA LEU A 36 -1.50 -5.66 7.85
C LEU A 36 -0.99 -4.32 8.38
N GLY A 37 -0.17 -3.65 7.58
CA GLY A 37 0.19 -2.26 7.78
C GLY A 37 1.00 -1.94 9.03
N LYS A 38 1.75 -2.88 9.62
CA LYS A 38 2.47 -2.67 10.89
C LYS A 38 3.28 -1.38 10.95
N LYS A 39 3.97 -1.03 9.86
CA LYS A 39 4.75 0.22 9.81
C LYS A 39 3.88 1.48 9.80
N LEU A 40 2.65 1.43 9.32
CA LEU A 40 1.75 2.59 9.35
C LEU A 40 1.46 3.05 10.78
N TYR A 41 1.40 2.09 11.72
CA TYR A 41 1.17 2.40 13.13
C TYR A 41 2.38 3.03 13.84
N ILE A 42 3.57 3.02 13.22
CA ILE A 42 4.78 3.60 13.78
C ILE A 42 5.00 5.02 13.26
N THR A 43 4.60 5.28 12.02
CA THR A 43 4.79 6.59 11.38
C THR A 43 3.95 7.68 12.05
N GLY A 44 4.46 8.91 12.06
CA GLY A 44 3.75 10.05 12.63
C GLY A 44 3.39 9.89 14.11
N LYS A 45 4.17 9.13 14.88
CA LYS A 45 3.90 8.81 16.30
C LYS A 45 2.57 8.08 16.50
N GLY A 46 2.27 7.12 15.65
CA GLY A 46 1.05 6.31 15.71
C GLY A 46 -0.13 6.86 14.92
N ARG A 47 0.01 8.04 14.33
CA ARG A 47 -1.07 8.71 13.56
C ARG A 47 -1.12 8.32 12.09
N CYS A 48 -0.08 7.71 11.55
CA CYS A 48 0.15 7.46 10.13
C CYS A 48 0.37 8.75 9.32
N ASN A 49 1.63 9.12 9.06
CA ASN A 49 1.94 10.10 8.02
C ASN A 49 1.70 9.45 6.65
N VAL A 50 0.57 9.77 6.03
CA VAL A 50 0.12 9.13 4.78
C VAL A 50 1.01 9.52 3.61
N THR A 51 1.23 10.82 3.45
CA THR A 51 2.01 11.40 2.34
C THR A 51 2.40 12.84 2.68
N ASN A 52 2.89 13.57 1.68
CA ASN A 52 3.07 15.03 1.73
C ASN A 52 2.22 15.68 0.64
N ALA A 53 1.57 16.80 0.96
CA ALA A 53 0.71 17.55 0.06
C ALA A 53 1.50 18.54 -0.85
N ALA A 54 2.81 18.42 -0.93
CA ALA A 54 3.60 19.24 -1.84
C ALA A 54 3.16 19.02 -3.30
N PRO A 55 3.24 20.06 -4.16
CA PRO A 55 3.02 19.88 -5.59
C PRO A 55 3.88 18.75 -6.16
N PRO A 56 3.42 18.03 -7.22
CA PRO A 56 4.12 16.87 -7.77
C PRO A 56 5.60 17.08 -8.06
N GLU A 57 5.95 18.23 -8.61
CA GLU A 57 7.35 18.57 -8.94
C GLU A 57 8.23 18.73 -7.70
N GLU A 58 7.69 19.32 -6.64
CA GLU A 58 8.41 19.50 -5.36
C GLU A 58 8.47 18.16 -4.61
N PHE A 59 7.41 17.37 -4.69
CA PHE A 59 7.35 16.06 -4.06
C PHE A 59 8.50 15.16 -4.53
N LEU A 60 8.75 15.09 -5.83
CA LEU A 60 9.84 14.30 -6.40
C LEU A 60 11.23 14.85 -6.04
N ARG A 61 11.38 16.17 -5.93
CA ARG A 61 12.63 16.80 -5.47
C ARG A 61 12.97 16.51 -4.02
N GLY A 62 11.96 16.16 -3.20
CA GLY A 62 12.14 15.78 -1.80
C GLY A 62 12.91 14.47 -1.59
N TYR A 63 13.11 13.66 -2.64
CA TYR A 63 13.91 12.44 -2.55
C TYR A 63 15.40 12.77 -2.62
N ALA A 64 16.14 12.40 -1.57
CA ALA A 64 17.58 12.67 -1.47
C ALA A 64 18.41 11.96 -2.54
N ARG A 65 17.94 10.82 -3.06
CA ARG A 65 18.62 10.03 -4.11
C ARG A 65 17.60 9.40 -5.05
N ASN A 66 17.97 9.29 -6.33
CA ASN A 66 17.24 8.55 -7.35
C ASN A 66 15.76 8.94 -7.53
N GLY A 67 15.34 10.17 -7.23
CA GLY A 67 13.96 10.62 -7.45
C GLY A 67 13.47 10.40 -8.88
N ARG A 68 14.36 10.47 -9.88
CA ARG A 68 14.02 10.18 -11.28
C ARG A 68 13.49 8.78 -11.53
N PHE A 69 13.93 7.80 -10.75
CA PHE A 69 13.42 6.42 -10.83
C PHE A 69 11.92 6.32 -10.54
N LEU A 70 11.39 7.26 -9.75
CA LEU A 70 9.99 7.26 -9.33
C LEU A 70 9.05 7.97 -10.31
N HIS A 71 9.57 8.65 -11.35
CA HIS A 71 8.72 9.40 -12.29
C HIS A 71 7.59 8.57 -12.89
N SER A 72 7.89 7.36 -13.36
CA SER A 72 6.88 6.48 -13.97
C SER A 72 5.83 6.02 -12.94
N ALA A 73 6.26 5.63 -11.75
CA ALA A 73 5.36 5.22 -10.68
C ALA A 73 4.48 6.41 -10.22
N PHE A 74 5.08 7.59 -10.09
CA PHE A 74 4.38 8.79 -9.66
C PHE A 74 3.41 9.34 -10.72
N ALA A 75 3.69 9.12 -12.01
CA ALA A 75 2.77 9.44 -13.08
C ALA A 75 1.49 8.57 -13.05
N ASN A 76 1.58 7.34 -12.50
CA ASN A 76 0.43 6.45 -12.35
C ASN A 76 -0.36 6.67 -11.05
N LEU A 77 0.29 7.12 -9.99
CA LEU A 77 -0.32 7.41 -8.70
C LEU A 77 0.43 8.54 -8.02
N THR A 78 -0.12 9.73 -8.07
CA THR A 78 0.43 10.91 -7.39
C THR A 78 0.09 10.89 -5.90
N ASN A 79 0.74 11.77 -5.11
CA ASN A 79 0.36 12.01 -3.72
C ASN A 79 -1.08 12.51 -3.59
N GLU A 80 -1.55 13.35 -4.52
CA GLU A 80 -2.94 13.84 -4.56
C GLU A 80 -3.93 12.70 -4.88
N ASP A 81 -3.57 11.81 -5.82
CA ASP A 81 -4.39 10.64 -6.13
C ASP A 81 -4.53 9.73 -4.91
N LEU A 82 -3.44 9.52 -4.16
CA LEU A 82 -3.47 8.75 -2.91
C LEU A 82 -4.40 9.40 -1.89
N MET A 83 -4.31 10.72 -1.71
CA MET A 83 -5.20 11.46 -0.80
C MET A 83 -6.67 11.28 -1.21
N ARG A 84 -7.00 11.50 -2.49
CA ARG A 84 -8.37 11.31 -3.00
C ARG A 84 -8.89 9.88 -2.79
N ARG A 85 -8.04 8.86 -2.97
CA ARG A 85 -8.43 7.46 -2.74
C ARG A 85 -8.76 7.20 -1.27
N ILE A 86 -7.94 7.71 -0.35
CA ILE A 86 -8.16 7.55 1.10
C ILE A 86 -9.43 8.28 1.54
N GLU A 87 -9.62 9.52 1.08
CA GLU A 87 -10.82 10.30 1.37
C GLU A 87 -12.08 9.68 0.76
N GLY A 88 -11.99 9.18 -0.48
CA GLY A 88 -13.05 8.43 -1.14
C GLY A 88 -13.43 7.15 -0.40
N ALA A 89 -12.49 6.53 0.32
CA ALA A 89 -12.75 5.42 1.22
C ALA A 89 -13.30 5.84 2.60
N GLY A 90 -13.69 7.13 2.76
CA GLY A 90 -14.36 7.65 3.95
C GLY A 90 -13.42 8.02 5.10
N VAL A 91 -12.14 8.25 4.85
CA VAL A 91 -11.19 8.71 5.86
C VAL A 91 -10.75 10.13 5.55
N PRO A 92 -11.32 11.16 6.22
CA PRO A 92 -10.92 12.55 6.03
C PRO A 92 -9.45 12.76 6.39
N LEU A 93 -8.75 13.54 5.58
CA LEU A 93 -7.34 13.87 5.77
C LEU A 93 -7.18 15.34 6.17
N LYS A 94 -6.09 15.64 6.87
CA LYS A 94 -5.63 16.99 7.20
C LYS A 94 -4.17 17.17 6.81
N VAL A 95 -3.83 18.39 6.42
CA VAL A 95 -2.46 18.79 6.13
C VAL A 95 -1.91 19.59 7.31
N GLU A 96 -0.78 19.16 7.83
CA GLU A 96 -0.07 19.84 8.91
C GLU A 96 1.20 20.56 8.40
N ARG A 97 1.88 21.26 9.30
CA ARG A 97 3.12 21.99 8.99
C ARG A 97 4.11 21.12 8.19
N GLY A 98 4.67 21.69 7.14
CA GLY A 98 5.59 21.01 6.22
C GLY A 98 4.89 20.09 5.21
N GLY A 99 3.60 20.28 4.98
CA GLY A 99 2.83 19.51 4.00
C GLY A 99 2.52 18.08 4.42
N ARG A 100 2.79 17.70 5.65
CA ARG A 100 2.53 16.33 6.14
C ARG A 100 1.04 16.04 6.23
N VAL A 101 0.64 14.90 5.70
CA VAL A 101 -0.77 14.50 5.62
C VAL A 101 -1.08 13.40 6.63
N PHE A 102 -2.12 13.62 7.43
CA PHE A 102 -2.59 12.69 8.47
C PHE A 102 -4.10 12.49 8.37
N PRO A 103 -4.65 11.36 8.88
CA PRO A 103 -6.08 11.26 9.09
C PRO A 103 -6.54 12.29 10.15
N VAL A 104 -7.70 12.88 9.95
CA VAL A 104 -8.29 13.85 10.91
C VAL A 104 -8.45 13.21 12.29
N SER A 105 -8.74 11.92 12.35
CA SER A 105 -8.88 11.14 13.59
C SER A 105 -7.59 10.94 14.36
N ASP A 106 -6.42 11.21 13.75
CA ASP A 106 -5.10 10.87 14.28
C ASP A 106 -4.90 9.36 14.59
N LYS A 107 -5.65 8.48 13.92
CA LYS A 107 -5.60 7.03 14.11
C LYS A 107 -5.09 6.32 12.86
N ALA A 108 -3.90 5.71 12.93
CA ALA A 108 -3.35 4.90 11.85
C ALA A 108 -4.27 3.73 11.45
N SER A 109 -5.08 3.24 12.38
CA SER A 109 -6.06 2.17 12.13
C SER A 109 -7.11 2.54 11.09
N ASP A 110 -7.45 3.82 10.95
CA ASP A 110 -8.46 4.24 9.97
C ASP A 110 -7.90 4.15 8.55
N ILE A 111 -6.64 4.51 8.37
CA ILE A 111 -5.92 4.33 7.10
C ILE A 111 -5.81 2.85 6.74
N THR A 112 -5.38 2.01 7.70
CA THR A 112 -5.23 0.57 7.44
C THR A 112 -6.57 -0.06 7.07
N ARG A 113 -7.65 0.26 7.79
CA ARG A 113 -9.00 -0.24 7.48
C ARG A 113 -9.53 0.24 6.12
N ALA A 114 -9.20 1.48 5.72
CA ALA A 114 -9.56 1.96 4.39
C ALA A 114 -8.87 1.16 3.29
N LEU A 115 -7.56 0.92 3.42
CA LEU A 115 -6.80 0.09 2.48
C LEU A 115 -7.31 -1.36 2.45
N GLU A 116 -7.63 -1.94 3.60
CA GLU A 116 -8.22 -3.30 3.69
C GLU A 116 -9.56 -3.38 2.95
N ARG A 117 -10.44 -2.40 3.13
CA ARG A 117 -11.72 -2.35 2.40
C ARG A 117 -11.51 -2.28 0.90
N MET A 118 -10.66 -1.37 0.42
CA MET A 118 -10.37 -1.25 -1.01
C MET A 118 -9.81 -2.55 -1.60
N MET A 119 -8.95 -3.27 -0.87
CA MET A 119 -8.48 -4.59 -1.28
C MET A 119 -9.62 -5.62 -1.37
N GLN A 120 -10.53 -5.64 -0.38
CA GLN A 120 -11.66 -6.56 -0.35
C GLN A 120 -12.65 -6.28 -1.48
N GLU A 121 -12.94 -5.00 -1.76
CA GLU A 121 -13.76 -4.56 -2.90
C GLU A 121 -13.15 -5.01 -4.24
N GLY A 122 -11.82 -5.00 -4.37
CA GLY A 122 -11.09 -5.56 -5.50
C GLY A 122 -10.98 -7.09 -5.50
N GLY A 123 -11.61 -7.80 -4.55
CA GLY A 123 -11.61 -9.27 -4.46
C GLY A 123 -10.28 -9.87 -3.99
N ALA A 124 -9.39 -9.09 -3.41
CA ALA A 124 -8.12 -9.61 -2.92
C ALA A 124 -8.30 -10.50 -1.68
N ARG A 125 -7.69 -11.67 -1.71
CA ARG A 125 -7.60 -12.57 -0.56
C ARG A 125 -6.32 -12.28 0.21
N VAL A 126 -6.40 -12.22 1.53
CA VAL A 126 -5.27 -11.99 2.44
C VAL A 126 -5.03 -13.20 3.30
N ARG A 127 -3.78 -13.63 3.38
CA ARG A 127 -3.33 -14.67 4.31
C ARG A 127 -2.29 -14.08 5.26
N LEU A 128 -2.67 -13.94 6.51
CA LEU A 128 -1.78 -13.51 7.60
C LEU A 128 -0.98 -14.69 8.14
N ARG A 129 0.08 -14.41 8.89
CA ARG A 129 1.00 -15.41 9.44
C ARG A 129 1.56 -16.35 8.36
N ALA A 130 1.71 -15.82 7.16
CA ALA A 130 2.19 -16.51 5.97
C ALA A 130 3.52 -15.89 5.54
N ARG A 131 4.59 -16.25 6.24
CA ARG A 131 5.93 -15.76 5.93
C ARG A 131 6.48 -16.49 4.71
N VAL A 132 6.65 -15.75 3.63
CA VAL A 132 7.30 -16.25 2.42
C VAL A 132 8.80 -16.36 2.65
N GLN A 133 9.37 -17.52 2.34
CA GLN A 133 10.80 -17.80 2.44
C GLN A 133 11.48 -17.76 1.07
N ALA A 134 10.79 -18.22 0.03
CA ALA A 134 11.31 -18.19 -1.33
C ALA A 134 10.20 -18.04 -2.37
N ALA A 135 10.60 -17.49 -3.52
CA ALA A 135 9.77 -17.46 -4.72
C ALA A 135 10.67 -17.81 -5.92
N ARG A 136 10.29 -18.82 -6.69
CA ARG A 136 11.01 -19.28 -7.89
C ARG A 136 10.07 -19.26 -9.07
N LYS A 137 10.58 -18.86 -10.22
CA LYS A 137 9.85 -19.02 -11.49
C LYS A 137 9.94 -20.48 -11.94
N GLU A 138 8.78 -21.09 -12.21
CA GLU A 138 8.65 -22.43 -12.76
C GLU A 138 7.71 -22.37 -13.97
N GLY A 139 8.27 -22.43 -15.18
CA GLY A 139 7.51 -22.23 -16.41
C GLY A 139 6.84 -20.85 -16.46
N GLU A 140 5.52 -20.84 -16.61
CA GLU A 140 4.70 -19.63 -16.68
C GLU A 140 4.21 -19.15 -15.29
N ALA A 141 4.54 -19.88 -14.21
CA ALA A 141 4.10 -19.58 -12.87
C ALA A 141 5.27 -19.31 -11.91
N PHE A 142 4.95 -18.85 -10.70
CA PHE A 142 5.88 -18.78 -9.60
C PHE A 142 5.49 -19.77 -8.50
N LEU A 143 6.44 -20.59 -8.09
CA LEU A 143 6.33 -21.37 -6.86
C LEU A 143 6.74 -20.49 -5.70
N VAL A 144 5.83 -20.30 -4.75
CA VAL A 144 6.05 -19.52 -3.53
C VAL A 144 6.00 -20.48 -2.34
N THR A 145 7.06 -20.51 -1.55
CA THR A 145 7.18 -21.37 -0.36
C THR A 145 7.41 -20.57 0.91
N GLY A 146 6.96 -21.11 2.03
CA GLY A 146 7.07 -20.44 3.33
C GLY A 146 6.48 -21.26 4.46
N ASP A 147 6.25 -20.62 5.60
CA ASP A 147 5.73 -21.26 6.82
C ASP A 147 4.22 -21.59 6.76
N PHE A 148 3.66 -21.64 5.59
CA PHE A 148 2.22 -21.82 5.36
C PHE A 148 1.86 -23.04 4.49
N GLY A 149 2.85 -23.84 4.14
CA GLY A 149 2.67 -25.05 3.32
C GLY A 149 2.52 -24.75 1.84
#